data_0d5ca1aa9af3c2f2408f449a99194fd7
#
_entry.id   0d5ca1aa9af3c2f2408f449a99194fd7
#
_cell.length_a   1.000
_cell.length_b   1.000
_cell.length_c   1.000
_cell.angle_alpha   90.00
_cell.angle_beta   90.00
_cell.angle_gamma   90.00
#
_symmetry.space_group_name_H-M   'P 1'
#
loop_
_entity.id
_entity.type
_entity.pdbx_description
1 polymer ?
#
loop_
_entity_poly.entity_id
_entity_poly.type
_entity_poly.pdbx_seq_one_letter_code
_entity_poly.pdbx_strand_id
1 'polypeptide(L)'
;MTAAELSARAEFARRLARDAGALAQRYFRREIDFVAEAKSPQDFVSAADHAVEAFIRERLQKAFPADAVLGEEGGGALGRNLWVVDPIDGTINFVHGVRYWCIAIGFITAGERRIGVIYDPSLDELFWATKGESAWCDETRIHVSPRDRLDHALVCAGYVPRHPLEEHLALKRRLHEAGVAVKDMGAGALMLAHVAAGRYDAFLEPHMHPWDASAGLLLVEEAGGRIHPYPGPGGLVAGGPVIAAAPGIFAALERLTLAR
;
A
#
# COMPACT_ATOMS: atom_id res chain seq x y z
N MET A 1 19.56 -14.31 -5.68
CA MET A 1 18.96 -13.53 -6.79
C MET A 1 19.97 -12.53 -7.27
N THR A 2 20.25 -12.50 -8.55
CA THR A 2 21.15 -11.53 -9.20
C THR A 2 20.46 -10.19 -9.42
N ALA A 3 21.22 -9.13 -9.69
CA ALA A 3 20.67 -7.82 -10.05
C ALA A 3 19.80 -7.89 -11.32
N ALA A 4 20.23 -8.66 -12.33
CA ALA A 4 19.45 -8.85 -13.56
C ALA A 4 18.10 -9.54 -13.32
N GLU A 5 18.06 -10.57 -12.46
CA GLU A 5 16.81 -11.24 -12.08
C GLU A 5 15.86 -10.31 -11.31
N LEU A 6 16.40 -9.43 -10.47
CA LEU A 6 15.61 -8.44 -9.74
C LEU A 6 15.03 -7.38 -10.70
N SER A 7 15.87 -6.85 -11.59
CA SER A 7 15.46 -5.88 -12.61
C SER A 7 14.36 -6.42 -13.52
N ALA A 8 14.48 -7.67 -13.99
CA ALA A 8 13.44 -8.32 -14.78
C ALA A 8 12.10 -8.42 -14.06
N ARG A 9 12.12 -8.72 -12.74
CA ARG A 9 10.91 -8.75 -11.90
C ARG A 9 10.31 -7.37 -11.72
N ALA A 10 11.14 -6.36 -11.49
CA ALA A 10 10.68 -4.97 -11.33
C ALA A 10 10.00 -4.45 -12.60
N GLU A 11 10.61 -4.69 -13.76
CA GLU A 11 10.02 -4.31 -15.04
C GLU A 11 8.71 -5.07 -15.32
N PHE A 12 8.68 -6.36 -15.03
CA PHE A 12 7.47 -7.17 -15.17
C PHE A 12 6.35 -6.68 -14.26
N ALA A 13 6.63 -6.39 -12.99
CA ALA A 13 5.64 -5.91 -12.03
C ALA A 13 5.03 -4.56 -12.45
N ARG A 14 5.83 -3.64 -12.98
CA ARG A 14 5.34 -2.34 -13.49
C ARG A 14 4.34 -2.51 -14.64
N ARG A 15 4.64 -3.39 -15.61
CA ARG A 15 3.70 -3.69 -16.70
C ARG A 15 2.46 -4.40 -16.18
N LEU A 16 2.64 -5.39 -15.30
CA LEU A 16 1.54 -6.16 -14.74
C LEU A 16 0.56 -5.30 -13.94
N ALA A 17 1.06 -4.33 -13.16
CA ALA A 17 0.20 -3.41 -12.42
C ALA A 17 -0.67 -2.55 -13.35
N ARG A 18 -0.13 -2.05 -14.46
CA ARG A 18 -0.92 -1.32 -15.48
C ARG A 18 -1.95 -2.22 -16.17
N ASP A 19 -1.56 -3.44 -16.54
CA ASP A 19 -2.49 -4.39 -17.18
C ASP A 19 -3.63 -4.78 -16.21
N ALA A 20 -3.31 -5.03 -14.95
CA ALA A 20 -4.30 -5.32 -13.90
C ALA A 20 -5.22 -4.13 -13.65
N GLY A 21 -4.66 -2.92 -13.59
CA GLY A 21 -5.43 -1.68 -13.46
C GLY A 21 -6.35 -1.43 -14.65
N ALA A 22 -5.92 -1.75 -15.88
CA ALA A 22 -6.79 -1.67 -17.05
C ALA A 22 -7.98 -2.64 -16.96
N LEU A 23 -7.76 -3.84 -16.42
CA LEU A 23 -8.86 -4.78 -16.15
C LEU A 23 -9.78 -4.24 -15.06
N ALA A 24 -9.24 -3.78 -13.93
CA ALA A 24 -10.02 -3.21 -12.84
C ALA A 24 -10.86 -1.99 -13.30
N GLN A 25 -10.30 -1.12 -14.13
CA GLN A 25 -11.00 0.03 -14.70
C GLN A 25 -12.27 -0.34 -15.49
N ARG A 26 -12.28 -1.48 -16.16
CA ARG A 26 -13.48 -1.94 -16.88
C ARG A 26 -14.62 -2.29 -15.93
N TYR A 27 -14.30 -2.88 -14.78
CA TYR A 27 -15.27 -3.09 -13.70
C TYR A 27 -15.69 -1.75 -13.06
N PHE A 28 -14.75 -0.89 -12.76
CA PHE A 28 -15.03 0.42 -12.16
C PHE A 28 -15.96 1.27 -13.03
N ARG A 29 -15.79 1.25 -14.35
CA ARG A 29 -16.62 1.95 -15.32
C ARG A 29 -17.94 1.23 -15.64
N ARG A 30 -18.20 0.08 -14.99
CA ARG A 30 -19.38 -0.76 -15.25
C ARG A 30 -19.44 -1.27 -16.70
N GLU A 31 -18.31 -1.41 -17.38
CA GLU A 31 -18.22 -2.11 -18.67
C GLU A 31 -18.35 -3.63 -18.48
N ILE A 32 -17.99 -4.11 -17.29
CA ILE A 32 -18.25 -5.47 -16.80
C ILE A 32 -19.08 -5.31 -15.53
N ASP A 33 -20.28 -5.87 -15.52
CA ASP A 33 -21.13 -5.88 -14.32
C ASP A 33 -20.52 -6.76 -13.23
N PHE A 34 -20.67 -6.31 -11.99
CA PHE A 34 -20.29 -7.10 -10.82
C PHE A 34 -21.19 -6.81 -9.64
N VAL A 35 -21.27 -7.79 -8.74
CA VAL A 35 -21.93 -7.68 -7.44
C VAL A 35 -20.81 -7.54 -6.40
N ALA A 36 -20.97 -6.58 -5.50
CA ALA A 36 -20.13 -6.47 -4.31
C ALA A 36 -20.79 -7.24 -3.16
N GLU A 37 -19.99 -8.02 -2.44
CA GLU A 37 -20.41 -8.76 -1.26
C GLU A 37 -19.73 -8.20 -0.03
N ALA A 38 -20.47 -8.01 1.07
CA ALA A 38 -19.89 -7.64 2.35
C ALA A 38 -19.37 -8.91 3.05
N LYS A 39 -18.06 -9.00 3.28
CA LYS A 39 -17.45 -10.06 4.12
C LYS A 39 -17.78 -9.82 5.59
N SER A 40 -17.82 -8.55 5.99
CA SER A 40 -18.21 -8.05 7.31
C SER A 40 -18.62 -6.58 7.22
N PRO A 41 -19.11 -5.91 8.30
CA PRO A 41 -19.36 -4.47 8.27
C PRO A 41 -18.12 -3.69 7.82
N GLN A 42 -18.25 -2.90 6.73
CA GLN A 42 -17.18 -2.12 6.10
C GLN A 42 -16.02 -2.94 5.51
N ASP A 43 -16.23 -4.24 5.25
CA ASP A 43 -15.27 -5.13 4.60
C ASP A 43 -15.97 -5.73 3.37
N PHE A 44 -15.63 -5.22 2.20
CA PHE A 44 -16.25 -5.60 0.94
C PHE A 44 -15.27 -6.36 0.06
N VAL A 45 -15.79 -7.30 -0.70
CA VAL A 45 -15.11 -7.91 -1.83
C VAL A 45 -16.03 -7.84 -3.03
N SER A 46 -15.47 -7.74 -4.19
CA SER A 46 -16.23 -7.79 -5.41
C SER A 46 -15.68 -8.87 -6.36
N ALA A 47 -16.49 -9.25 -7.34
CA ALA A 47 -16.02 -10.10 -8.42
C ALA A 47 -14.83 -9.49 -9.18
N ALA A 48 -14.64 -8.16 -9.09
CA ALA A 48 -13.49 -7.47 -9.65
C ALA A 48 -12.20 -7.83 -8.90
N ASP A 49 -12.21 -7.82 -7.55
CA ASP A 49 -11.05 -8.18 -6.72
C ASP A 49 -10.56 -9.59 -7.08
N HIS A 50 -11.46 -10.56 -7.08
CA HIS A 50 -11.14 -11.95 -7.45
C HIS A 50 -10.63 -12.08 -8.90
N ALA A 51 -11.24 -11.38 -9.87
CA ALA A 51 -10.84 -11.44 -11.26
C ALA A 51 -9.47 -10.81 -11.49
N VAL A 52 -9.20 -9.67 -10.85
CA VAL A 52 -7.92 -8.96 -10.94
C VAL A 52 -6.82 -9.75 -10.23
N GLU A 53 -7.09 -10.33 -9.05
CA GLU A 53 -6.11 -11.17 -8.38
C GLU A 53 -5.77 -12.43 -9.19
N ALA A 54 -6.78 -13.12 -9.74
CA ALA A 54 -6.57 -14.29 -10.59
C ALA A 54 -5.71 -13.93 -11.82
N PHE A 55 -5.97 -12.79 -12.45
CA PHE A 55 -5.20 -12.27 -13.57
C PHE A 55 -3.73 -12.02 -13.20
N ILE A 56 -3.47 -11.39 -12.05
CA ILE A 56 -2.11 -11.12 -11.56
C ILE A 56 -1.40 -12.45 -11.26
N ARG A 57 -2.04 -13.36 -10.53
CA ARG A 57 -1.47 -14.66 -10.14
C ARG A 57 -1.08 -15.51 -11.33
N GLU A 58 -1.97 -15.65 -12.32
CA GLU A 58 -1.69 -16.43 -13.54
C GLU A 58 -0.42 -15.92 -14.24
N ARG A 59 -0.27 -14.61 -14.36
CA ARG A 59 0.90 -14.00 -15.04
C ARG A 59 2.17 -14.13 -14.23
N LEU A 60 2.12 -13.96 -12.91
CA LEU A 60 3.26 -14.17 -12.03
C LEU A 60 3.71 -15.63 -12.05
N GLN A 61 2.79 -16.58 -11.95
CA GLN A 61 3.11 -18.02 -12.00
C GLN A 61 3.69 -18.45 -13.33
N LYS A 62 3.20 -17.86 -14.44
CA LYS A 62 3.75 -18.14 -15.78
C LYS A 62 5.16 -17.58 -15.96
N ALA A 63 5.41 -16.36 -15.47
CA ALA A 63 6.70 -15.69 -15.64
C ALA A 63 7.75 -16.17 -14.61
N PHE A 64 7.33 -16.45 -13.38
CA PHE A 64 8.18 -16.79 -12.25
C PHE A 64 7.62 -18.00 -11.48
N PRO A 65 7.61 -19.20 -12.07
CA PRO A 65 6.94 -20.38 -11.50
C PRO A 65 7.54 -20.87 -10.17
N ALA A 66 8.77 -20.45 -9.84
CA ALA A 66 9.44 -20.78 -8.58
C ALA A 66 9.14 -19.77 -7.44
N ASP A 67 8.48 -18.65 -7.74
CA ASP A 67 8.16 -17.65 -6.75
C ASP A 67 6.75 -17.92 -6.15
N ALA A 68 6.62 -17.75 -4.84
CA ALA A 68 5.33 -17.82 -4.17
C ALA A 68 4.50 -16.55 -4.42
N VAL A 69 3.18 -16.66 -4.32
CA VAL A 69 2.26 -15.52 -4.38
C VAL A 69 1.31 -15.57 -3.18
N LEU A 70 1.28 -14.49 -2.42
CA LEU A 70 0.34 -14.24 -1.33
C LEU A 70 -0.53 -13.05 -1.73
N GLY A 71 -1.82 -13.26 -1.89
CA GLY A 71 -2.77 -12.20 -2.19
C GLY A 71 -3.82 -12.07 -1.11
N GLU A 72 -4.53 -10.98 -1.15
CA GLU A 72 -5.61 -10.68 -0.20
C GLU A 72 -6.74 -11.69 -0.29
N GLU A 73 -7.21 -12.00 -1.51
CA GLU A 73 -8.41 -12.79 -1.73
C GLU A 73 -8.13 -14.29 -1.78
N GLY A 74 -7.10 -14.69 -2.47
CA GLY A 74 -6.73 -16.09 -2.66
C GLY A 74 -5.75 -16.64 -1.64
N GLY A 75 -5.29 -15.82 -0.69
CA GLY A 75 -4.26 -16.22 0.27
C GLY A 75 -2.97 -16.68 -0.42
N GLY A 76 -2.34 -17.71 0.09
CA GLY A 76 -1.15 -18.32 -0.52
C GLY A 76 -0.12 -18.79 0.49
N ALA A 77 0.87 -19.54 0.02
CA ALA A 77 1.97 -20.02 0.84
C ALA A 77 3.12 -19.01 0.87
N LEU A 78 3.83 -18.96 1.98
CA LEU A 78 5.08 -18.20 2.07
C LEU A 78 6.20 -18.93 1.32
N GLY A 79 7.13 -18.16 0.78
CA GLY A 79 8.32 -18.67 0.10
C GLY A 79 9.50 -17.74 0.30
N ARG A 80 10.70 -18.23 -0.07
CA ARG A 80 11.90 -17.37 -0.04
C ARG A 80 11.76 -16.16 -0.95
N ASN A 81 11.20 -16.38 -2.14
CA ASN A 81 10.80 -15.35 -3.08
C ASN A 81 9.29 -15.28 -3.03
N LEU A 82 8.74 -14.14 -2.71
CA LEU A 82 7.31 -13.96 -2.44
C LEU A 82 6.81 -12.68 -3.07
N TRP A 83 5.82 -12.81 -3.93
CA TRP A 83 4.97 -11.70 -4.36
C TRP A 83 3.84 -11.51 -3.36
N VAL A 84 3.59 -10.28 -2.96
CA VAL A 84 2.43 -9.89 -2.13
C VAL A 84 1.57 -8.95 -2.95
N VAL A 85 0.27 -9.24 -3.04
CA VAL A 85 -0.62 -8.60 -4.01
C VAL A 85 -1.92 -8.17 -3.34
N ASP A 86 -2.26 -6.90 -3.48
CA ASP A 86 -3.60 -6.40 -3.29
C ASP A 86 -4.16 -6.02 -4.68
N PRO A 87 -5.21 -6.73 -5.13
CA PRO A 87 -5.79 -6.49 -6.44
C PRO A 87 -6.50 -5.16 -6.56
N ILE A 88 -7.13 -4.67 -5.48
CA ILE A 88 -7.85 -3.38 -5.43
C ILE A 88 -7.79 -2.83 -4.00
N ASP A 89 -6.67 -2.19 -3.63
CA ASP A 89 -6.60 -1.42 -2.38
C ASP A 89 -7.61 -0.26 -2.42
N GLY A 90 -8.49 -0.22 -1.42
CA GLY A 90 -9.60 0.71 -1.39
C GLY A 90 -10.90 0.16 -2.01
N THR A 91 -11.23 -1.10 -1.78
CA THR A 91 -12.43 -1.78 -2.30
C THR A 91 -13.73 -1.01 -2.00
N ILE A 92 -13.85 -0.40 -0.81
CA ILE A 92 -15.01 0.45 -0.47
C ILE A 92 -15.14 1.61 -1.46
N ASN A 93 -14.05 2.33 -1.70
CA ASN A 93 -14.01 3.42 -2.67
C ASN A 93 -14.38 2.94 -4.07
N PHE A 94 -13.80 1.81 -4.48
CA PHE A 94 -14.05 1.19 -5.77
C PHE A 94 -15.53 0.86 -5.98
N VAL A 95 -16.15 0.18 -5.03
CA VAL A 95 -17.56 -0.23 -5.09
C VAL A 95 -18.49 0.98 -5.17
N HIS A 96 -18.19 2.04 -4.43
CA HIS A 96 -18.96 3.29 -4.41
C HIS A 96 -18.63 4.26 -5.55
N GLY A 97 -17.70 3.92 -6.46
CA GLY A 97 -17.33 4.78 -7.60
C GLY A 97 -16.46 5.98 -7.20
N VAL A 98 -15.82 5.94 -6.03
CA VAL A 98 -14.84 6.95 -5.57
C VAL A 98 -13.50 6.66 -6.24
N ARG A 99 -12.92 7.67 -6.91
CA ARG A 99 -11.68 7.54 -7.67
C ARG A 99 -10.43 7.64 -6.79
N TYR A 100 -10.36 6.81 -5.75
CA TYR A 100 -9.21 6.71 -4.86
C TYR A 100 -9.02 5.25 -4.45
N TRP A 101 -8.35 4.50 -5.29
CA TRP A 101 -8.04 3.07 -5.16
C TRP A 101 -6.85 2.74 -6.06
N CYS A 102 -6.15 1.64 -5.80
CA CYS A 102 -4.99 1.27 -6.58
C CYS A 102 -4.80 -0.26 -6.69
N ILE A 103 -3.85 -0.66 -7.55
CA ILE A 103 -3.28 -2.00 -7.60
C ILE A 103 -1.96 -1.95 -6.83
N ALA A 104 -1.74 -2.85 -5.86
CA ALA A 104 -0.48 -2.92 -5.14
C ALA A 104 0.22 -4.28 -5.35
N ILE A 105 1.50 -4.24 -5.74
CA ILE A 105 2.33 -5.42 -5.98
C ILE A 105 3.68 -5.23 -5.28
N GLY A 106 3.95 -6.04 -4.26
CA GLY A 106 5.24 -6.09 -3.58
C GLY A 106 6.01 -7.36 -3.90
N PHE A 107 7.33 -7.31 -3.87
CA PHE A 107 8.17 -8.49 -3.94
C PHE A 107 9.17 -8.52 -2.79
N ILE A 108 9.17 -9.64 -2.08
CA ILE A 108 9.99 -9.91 -0.90
C ILE A 108 10.90 -11.09 -1.21
N THR A 109 12.19 -11.01 -0.90
CA THR A 109 13.09 -12.15 -0.96
C THR A 109 13.96 -12.22 0.27
N ALA A 110 14.07 -13.42 0.84
CA ALA A 110 14.80 -13.66 2.09
C ALA A 110 14.37 -12.72 3.25
N GLY A 111 13.06 -12.37 3.30
CA GLY A 111 12.50 -11.50 4.32
C GLY A 111 12.65 -9.99 4.06
N GLU A 112 13.31 -9.58 2.98
CA GLU A 112 13.51 -8.18 2.63
C GLU A 112 12.59 -7.73 1.49
N ARG A 113 11.93 -6.57 1.63
CA ARG A 113 11.22 -5.89 0.54
C ARG A 113 12.21 -5.45 -0.52
N ARG A 114 12.02 -5.88 -1.76
CA ARG A 114 12.94 -5.60 -2.87
C ARG A 114 12.33 -4.82 -4.01
N ILE A 115 11.03 -5.01 -4.26
CA ILE A 115 10.29 -4.27 -5.28
C ILE A 115 8.96 -3.85 -4.67
N GLY A 116 8.55 -2.61 -4.92
CA GLY A 116 7.23 -2.09 -4.63
C GLY A 116 6.67 -1.38 -5.85
N VAL A 117 5.45 -1.72 -6.24
CA VAL A 117 4.73 -1.09 -7.34
C VAL A 117 3.31 -0.81 -6.89
N ILE A 118 2.86 0.43 -7.05
CA ILE A 118 1.50 0.88 -6.81
C ILE A 118 1.03 1.65 -8.04
N TYR A 119 -0.08 1.23 -8.62
CA TYR A 119 -0.66 1.89 -9.79
C TYR A 119 -2.02 2.46 -9.43
N ASP A 120 -2.16 3.78 -9.59
CA ASP A 120 -3.45 4.50 -9.52
C ASP A 120 -4.07 4.58 -10.92
N PRO A 121 -5.07 3.76 -11.26
CA PRO A 121 -5.69 3.81 -12.57
C PRO A 121 -6.59 5.04 -12.78
N SER A 122 -6.95 5.76 -11.72
CA SER A 122 -7.81 6.95 -11.81
C SER A 122 -7.05 8.16 -12.34
N LEU A 123 -5.77 8.27 -11.98
CA LEU A 123 -4.85 9.33 -12.40
C LEU A 123 -3.83 8.87 -13.44
N ASP A 124 -3.77 7.57 -13.76
CA ASP A 124 -2.74 6.92 -14.60
C ASP A 124 -1.32 7.16 -14.07
N GLU A 125 -1.14 7.07 -12.74
CA GLU A 125 0.15 7.25 -12.08
C GLU A 125 0.69 5.91 -11.59
N LEU A 126 1.93 5.59 -11.98
CA LEU A 126 2.65 4.39 -11.54
C LEU A 126 3.77 4.75 -10.57
N PHE A 127 3.58 4.45 -9.30
CA PHE A 127 4.62 4.57 -8.27
C PHE A 127 5.40 3.27 -8.18
N TRP A 128 6.73 3.35 -8.21
CA TRP A 128 7.55 2.14 -8.14
C TRP A 128 8.90 2.40 -7.49
N ALA A 129 9.44 1.38 -6.85
CA ALA A 129 10.78 1.37 -6.29
C ALA A 129 11.41 -0.02 -6.37
N THR A 130 12.73 -0.05 -6.55
CA THR A 130 13.59 -1.20 -6.30
C THR A 130 14.52 -0.82 -5.15
N LYS A 131 14.76 -1.74 -4.21
CA LYS A 131 15.60 -1.49 -3.04
C LYS A 131 17.00 -1.03 -3.43
N GLY A 132 17.37 0.19 -2.98
CA GLY A 132 18.63 0.85 -3.27
C GLY A 132 18.67 1.68 -4.56
N GLU A 133 17.55 1.83 -5.30
CA GLU A 133 17.49 2.51 -6.60
C GLU A 133 16.58 3.75 -6.62
N SER A 134 16.19 4.25 -5.44
CA SER A 134 15.25 5.37 -5.31
C SER A 134 13.79 4.99 -5.63
N ALA A 135 12.87 5.93 -5.38
CA ALA A 135 11.44 5.80 -5.71
C ALA A 135 11.06 6.73 -6.87
N TRP A 136 10.08 6.31 -7.65
CA TRP A 136 9.66 6.96 -8.89
C TRP A 136 8.13 7.03 -9.00
N CYS A 137 7.64 8.09 -9.62
CA CYS A 137 6.29 8.16 -10.16
C CYS A 137 6.42 8.31 -11.68
N ASP A 138 6.03 7.29 -12.43
CA ASP A 138 6.34 7.14 -13.85
C ASP A 138 7.86 7.30 -14.10
N GLU A 139 8.26 8.31 -14.85
CA GLU A 139 9.67 8.64 -15.15
C GLU A 139 10.26 9.70 -14.20
N THR A 140 9.47 10.18 -13.24
CA THR A 140 9.90 11.25 -12.32
C THR A 140 10.35 10.65 -11.00
N ARG A 141 11.58 10.93 -10.58
CA ARG A 141 12.07 10.57 -9.25
C ARG A 141 11.30 11.35 -8.20
N ILE A 142 10.79 10.64 -7.18
CA ILE A 142 10.02 11.22 -6.09
C ILE A 142 10.79 11.20 -4.77
N HIS A 143 10.41 12.11 -3.89
CA HIS A 143 10.95 12.25 -2.54
C HIS A 143 9.81 12.55 -1.57
N VAL A 144 9.94 12.08 -0.33
CA VAL A 144 9.05 12.50 0.75
C VAL A 144 9.15 14.01 0.97
N SER A 145 8.13 14.58 1.59
CA SER A 145 8.12 16.01 1.87
C SER A 145 9.27 16.43 2.80
N PRO A 146 9.76 17.66 2.70
CA PRO A 146 10.77 18.20 3.61
C PRO A 146 10.17 18.69 4.94
N ARG A 147 8.96 18.31 5.28
CA ARG A 147 8.23 18.79 6.45
C ARG A 147 8.94 18.39 7.74
N ASP A 148 9.12 19.36 8.66
CA ASP A 148 9.80 19.20 9.94
C ASP A 148 8.97 19.65 11.15
N ARG A 149 7.75 20.19 10.90
CA ARG A 149 6.81 20.65 11.94
C ARG A 149 5.45 19.99 11.79
N LEU A 150 4.90 19.50 12.92
CA LEU A 150 3.60 18.84 12.95
C LEU A 150 2.45 19.79 12.64
N ASP A 151 2.50 21.02 13.12
CA ASP A 151 1.45 22.04 12.92
C ASP A 151 1.34 22.56 11.47
N HIS A 152 2.22 22.08 10.59
CA HIS A 152 2.16 22.32 9.15
C HIS A 152 1.99 21.02 8.36
N ALA A 153 1.79 19.90 9.04
CA ALA A 153 1.73 18.59 8.41
C ALA A 153 0.32 18.20 7.97
N LEU A 154 0.26 17.51 6.84
CA LEU A 154 -0.91 16.80 6.33
C LEU A 154 -0.68 15.29 6.51
N VAL A 155 -1.41 14.69 7.43
CA VAL A 155 -1.26 13.28 7.81
C VAL A 155 -2.52 12.50 7.44
N CYS A 156 -2.34 11.33 6.83
CA CYS A 156 -3.42 10.37 6.69
C CYS A 156 -3.42 9.40 7.86
N ALA A 157 -4.60 9.16 8.45
CA ALA A 157 -4.79 8.24 9.56
C ALA A 157 -5.93 7.26 9.21
N GLY A 158 -5.55 6.06 8.80
CA GLY A 158 -6.50 5.00 8.44
C GLY A 158 -7.21 4.42 9.66
N TYR A 159 -8.40 3.89 9.44
CA TYR A 159 -9.20 3.20 10.43
C TYR A 159 -9.45 1.74 10.05
N VAL A 160 -9.18 0.85 10.96
CA VAL A 160 -9.46 -0.59 10.81
C VAL A 160 -10.60 -0.97 11.75
N PRO A 161 -11.78 -1.43 11.26
CA PRO A 161 -12.94 -1.71 12.09
C PRO A 161 -12.73 -2.71 13.23
N ARG A 162 -11.75 -3.62 13.09
CA ARG A 162 -11.36 -4.57 14.14
C ARG A 162 -10.53 -3.95 15.28
N HIS A 163 -10.08 -2.69 15.14
CA HIS A 163 -9.42 -1.95 16.22
C HIS A 163 -10.44 -1.12 17.02
N PRO A 164 -10.20 -0.92 18.34
CA PRO A 164 -11.10 -0.12 19.17
C PRO A 164 -11.28 1.29 18.61
N LEU A 165 -12.53 1.69 18.36
CA LEU A 165 -12.85 3.02 17.85
C LEU A 165 -12.30 4.14 18.76
N GLU A 166 -12.35 3.93 20.07
CA GLU A 166 -11.86 4.91 21.04
C GLU A 166 -10.37 5.21 20.90
N GLU A 167 -9.56 4.21 20.56
CA GLU A 167 -8.11 4.40 20.32
C GLU A 167 -7.88 5.24 19.06
N HIS A 168 -8.64 4.98 17.98
CA HIS A 168 -8.59 5.76 16.76
C HIS A 168 -9.02 7.21 16.97
N LEU A 169 -10.11 7.44 17.71
CA LEU A 169 -10.60 8.78 18.05
C LEU A 169 -9.60 9.52 18.94
N ALA A 170 -9.00 8.83 19.91
CA ALA A 170 -7.97 9.40 20.77
C ALA A 170 -6.71 9.81 19.99
N LEU A 171 -6.28 8.98 19.02
CA LEU A 171 -5.18 9.33 18.12
C LEU A 171 -5.52 10.56 17.28
N LYS A 172 -6.68 10.61 16.63
CA LYS A 172 -7.12 11.78 15.85
C LYS A 172 -7.17 13.05 16.70
N ARG A 173 -7.66 12.95 17.95
CA ARG A 173 -7.66 14.07 18.89
C ARG A 173 -6.24 14.58 19.14
N ARG A 174 -5.29 13.69 19.52
CA ARG A 174 -3.88 14.07 19.76
C ARG A 174 -3.24 14.75 18.53
N LEU A 175 -3.52 14.24 17.32
CA LEU A 175 -3.03 14.83 16.09
C LEU A 175 -3.58 16.26 15.89
N HIS A 176 -4.89 16.47 16.08
CA HIS A 176 -5.49 17.79 15.96
C HIS A 176 -5.01 18.77 17.03
N GLU A 177 -4.83 18.31 18.28
CA GLU A 177 -4.25 19.12 19.37
C GLU A 177 -2.81 19.54 19.08
N ALA A 178 -2.07 18.71 18.32
CA ALA A 178 -0.74 19.04 17.82
C ALA A 178 -0.75 19.95 16.56
N GLY A 179 -1.93 20.38 16.08
CA GLY A 179 -2.09 21.24 14.93
C GLY A 179 -2.05 20.53 13.56
N VAL A 180 -2.06 19.19 13.56
CA VAL A 180 -1.97 18.39 12.33
C VAL A 180 -3.28 18.43 11.54
N ALA A 181 -3.19 18.64 10.22
CA ALA A 181 -4.31 18.38 9.31
C ALA A 181 -4.44 16.88 9.05
N VAL A 182 -5.58 16.28 9.43
CA VAL A 182 -5.80 14.83 9.32
C VAL A 182 -6.78 14.51 8.20
N LYS A 183 -6.45 13.50 7.39
CA LYS A 183 -7.30 12.91 6.36
C LYS A 183 -7.45 11.41 6.58
N ASP A 184 -8.51 10.86 6.00
CA ASP A 184 -8.76 9.43 5.87
C ASP A 184 -9.31 9.21 4.46
N MET A 185 -8.56 8.49 3.62
CA MET A 185 -8.86 8.37 2.20
C MET A 185 -9.30 6.96 1.79
N GLY A 186 -9.14 5.96 2.67
CA GLY A 186 -9.68 4.62 2.50
C GLY A 186 -8.94 3.73 1.49
N ALA A 187 -7.68 4.02 1.16
CA ALA A 187 -6.80 3.17 0.35
C ALA A 187 -5.36 3.30 0.88
N GLY A 188 -4.93 2.34 1.70
CA GLY A 188 -3.71 2.43 2.50
C GLY A 188 -2.43 2.43 1.66
N ALA A 189 -2.36 1.54 0.67
CA ALA A 189 -1.21 1.47 -0.23
C ALA A 189 -1.07 2.76 -1.06
N LEU A 190 -2.19 3.33 -1.55
CA LEU A 190 -2.16 4.58 -2.30
C LEU A 190 -1.76 5.77 -1.40
N MET A 191 -2.22 5.80 -0.14
CA MET A 191 -1.77 6.80 0.83
C MET A 191 -0.26 6.73 1.08
N LEU A 192 0.33 5.53 1.18
CA LEU A 192 1.78 5.34 1.29
C LEU A 192 2.53 5.84 0.04
N ALA A 193 2.00 5.57 -1.17
CA ALA A 193 2.58 6.08 -2.41
C ALA A 193 2.58 7.62 -2.44
N HIS A 194 1.52 8.24 -1.96
CA HIS A 194 1.44 9.71 -1.84
C HIS A 194 2.37 10.28 -0.76
N VAL A 195 2.66 9.54 0.33
CA VAL A 195 3.73 9.93 1.27
C VAL A 195 5.08 9.88 0.58
N ALA A 196 5.38 8.82 -0.17
CA ALA A 196 6.63 8.71 -0.93
C ALA A 196 6.80 9.85 -1.94
N ALA A 197 5.70 10.32 -2.55
CA ALA A 197 5.67 11.44 -3.49
C ALA A 197 5.65 12.83 -2.82
N GLY A 198 5.69 12.91 -1.48
CA GLY A 198 5.64 14.17 -0.74
C GLY A 198 4.31 14.91 -0.79
N ARG A 199 3.23 14.24 -1.25
CA ARG A 199 1.86 14.79 -1.30
C ARG A 199 1.19 14.77 0.06
N TYR A 200 1.48 13.75 0.88
CA TYR A 200 1.20 13.66 2.30
C TYR A 200 2.52 13.63 3.08
N ASP A 201 2.50 14.15 4.28
CA ASP A 201 3.69 14.18 5.13
C ASP A 201 3.86 12.91 5.95
N ALA A 202 2.76 12.19 6.20
CA ALA A 202 2.76 10.89 6.85
C ALA A 202 1.47 10.09 6.60
N PHE A 203 1.60 8.78 6.86
CA PHE A 203 0.49 7.84 6.95
C PHE A 203 0.64 6.99 8.22
N LEU A 204 -0.49 6.80 8.92
CA LEU A 204 -0.61 6.04 10.16
C LEU A 204 -1.77 5.06 10.03
N GLU A 205 -1.54 3.79 10.35
CA GLU A 205 -2.62 2.80 10.46
C GLU A 205 -2.29 1.77 11.55
N PRO A 206 -3.26 1.43 12.43
CA PRO A 206 -3.01 0.53 13.54
C PRO A 206 -2.67 -0.89 13.11
N HIS A 207 -3.09 -1.28 11.91
CA HIS A 207 -2.79 -2.59 11.36
C HIS A 207 -2.99 -2.64 9.85
N MET A 208 -1.96 -3.05 9.12
CA MET A 208 -2.03 -3.39 7.71
C MET A 208 -1.54 -4.82 7.47
N HIS A 209 -2.11 -5.48 6.48
CA HIS A 209 -1.60 -6.75 5.98
C HIS A 209 -0.41 -6.55 5.04
N PRO A 210 0.36 -7.61 4.72
CA PRO A 210 1.55 -7.46 3.88
C PRO A 210 1.25 -7.01 2.45
N TRP A 211 0.10 -7.36 1.91
CA TRP A 211 -0.31 -6.96 0.55
C TRP A 211 -0.61 -5.46 0.46
N ASP A 212 -1.19 -4.85 1.51
CA ASP A 212 -1.45 -3.41 1.58
C ASP A 212 -0.17 -2.60 1.85
N ALA A 213 0.73 -3.13 2.70
CA ALA A 213 1.83 -2.35 3.27
C ALA A 213 3.14 -2.46 2.48
N SER A 214 3.48 -3.67 1.96
CA SER A 214 4.87 -3.95 1.56
C SER A 214 5.37 -3.08 0.41
N ALA A 215 4.54 -2.84 -0.60
CA ALA A 215 4.91 -2.00 -1.74
C ALA A 215 5.11 -0.54 -1.31
N GLY A 216 4.15 0.01 -0.59
CA GLY A 216 4.16 1.40 -0.15
C GLY A 216 5.27 1.72 0.85
N LEU A 217 5.56 0.82 1.79
CA LEU A 217 6.66 1.00 2.73
C LEU A 217 8.02 1.06 2.04
N LEU A 218 8.25 0.23 1.01
CA LEU A 218 9.47 0.32 0.22
C LEU A 218 9.56 1.64 -0.53
N LEU A 219 8.45 2.11 -1.13
CA LEU A 219 8.40 3.41 -1.78
C LEU A 219 8.81 4.54 -0.83
N VAL A 220 8.26 4.55 0.39
CA VAL A 220 8.59 5.57 1.39
C VAL A 220 10.06 5.51 1.80
N GLU A 221 10.61 4.31 2.05
CA GLU A 221 12.03 4.15 2.37
C GLU A 221 12.93 4.67 1.24
N GLU A 222 12.66 4.28 -0.02
CA GLU A 222 13.47 4.66 -1.18
C GLU A 222 13.28 6.14 -1.60
N ALA A 223 12.18 6.77 -1.17
CA ALA A 223 11.94 8.20 -1.30
C ALA A 223 12.61 9.03 -0.18
N GLY A 224 13.33 8.40 0.76
CA GLY A 224 14.02 9.05 1.86
C GLY A 224 13.17 9.27 3.11
N GLY A 225 11.99 8.64 3.20
CA GLY A 225 11.13 8.64 4.39
C GLY A 225 11.61 7.69 5.49
N ARG A 226 10.90 7.73 6.62
CA ARG A 226 11.11 6.82 7.73
C ARG A 226 9.86 5.99 7.99
N ILE A 227 10.06 4.75 8.38
CA ILE A 227 8.98 3.83 8.73
C ILE A 227 9.21 3.24 10.12
N HIS A 228 8.12 2.91 10.81
CA HIS A 228 8.16 2.04 11.99
C HIS A 228 8.49 0.60 11.56
N PRO A 229 9.21 -0.19 12.38
CA PRO A 229 9.51 -1.59 12.05
C PRO A 229 8.26 -2.39 11.64
N TYR A 230 8.30 -2.96 10.44
CA TYR A 230 7.23 -3.77 9.86
C TYR A 230 7.83 -5.04 9.22
N PRO A 231 7.20 -6.21 9.34
CA PRO A 231 5.95 -6.49 10.06
C PRO A 231 6.13 -6.47 11.59
N GLY A 232 4.99 -6.49 12.31
CA GLY A 232 5.00 -6.60 13.76
C GLY A 232 5.48 -7.99 14.27
N PRO A 233 5.43 -8.25 15.60
CA PRO A 233 5.94 -9.48 16.20
C PRO A 233 5.29 -10.76 15.70
N GLY A 234 4.06 -10.69 15.15
CA GLY A 234 3.35 -11.83 14.54
C GLY A 234 3.90 -12.30 13.19
N GLY A 235 4.90 -11.63 12.65
CA GLY A 235 5.50 -11.94 11.36
C GLY A 235 4.69 -11.43 10.16
N LEU A 236 5.17 -11.74 8.95
CA LEU A 236 4.66 -11.14 7.72
C LEU A 236 3.16 -11.37 7.52
N VAL A 237 2.67 -12.60 7.72
CA VAL A 237 1.25 -12.92 7.47
C VAL A 237 0.32 -12.18 8.43
N ALA A 238 0.75 -12.02 9.68
CA ALA A 238 -0.03 -11.28 10.67
C ALA A 238 -0.08 -9.78 10.38
N GLY A 239 0.92 -9.25 9.66
CA GLY A 239 1.03 -7.81 9.43
C GLY A 239 1.42 -7.03 10.69
N GLY A 240 0.97 -5.80 10.80
CA GLY A 240 1.26 -4.95 11.95
C GLY A 240 0.94 -3.48 11.76
N PRO A 241 1.25 -2.65 12.75
CA PRO A 241 1.04 -1.21 12.66
C PRO A 241 1.97 -0.58 11.63
N VAL A 242 1.46 0.43 10.96
CA VAL A 242 2.23 1.23 9.99
C VAL A 242 2.30 2.68 10.46
N ILE A 243 3.52 3.20 10.55
CA ILE A 243 3.83 4.61 10.68
C ILE A 243 4.87 4.90 9.60
N ALA A 244 4.53 5.73 8.65
CA ALA A 244 5.42 6.11 7.56
C ALA A 244 5.37 7.64 7.39
N ALA A 245 6.51 8.32 7.40
CA ALA A 245 6.53 9.77 7.45
C ALA A 245 7.81 10.42 6.89
N ALA A 246 7.70 11.70 6.59
CA ALA A 246 8.85 12.57 6.39
C ALA A 246 9.77 12.53 7.61
N PRO A 247 11.11 12.48 7.43
CA PRO A 247 12.07 12.31 8.53
C PRO A 247 11.95 13.37 9.64
N GLY A 248 11.64 14.61 9.27
CA GLY A 248 11.57 15.72 10.23
C GLY A 248 10.45 15.61 11.25
N ILE A 249 9.33 14.95 10.89
CA ILE A 249 8.17 14.80 11.79
C ILE A 249 8.03 13.38 12.37
N PHE A 250 8.79 12.40 11.86
CA PHE A 250 8.62 10.98 12.20
C PHE A 250 8.64 10.71 13.71
N ALA A 251 9.68 11.15 14.41
CA ALA A 251 9.85 10.88 15.85
C ALA A 251 8.73 11.50 16.72
N ALA A 252 8.20 12.65 16.31
CA ALA A 252 7.08 13.28 16.99
C ALA A 252 5.77 12.53 16.75
N LEU A 253 5.52 12.09 15.50
CA LEU A 253 4.35 11.28 15.14
C LEU A 253 4.37 9.91 15.82
N GLU A 254 5.53 9.24 15.82
CA GLU A 254 5.67 7.94 16.48
C GLU A 254 5.32 8.03 17.97
N ARG A 255 5.79 9.07 18.69
CA ARG A 255 5.41 9.31 20.09
C ARG A 255 3.91 9.53 20.26
N LEU A 256 3.28 10.36 19.39
CA LEU A 256 1.84 10.61 19.45
C LEU A 256 1.01 9.36 19.15
N THR A 257 1.48 8.53 18.22
CA THR A 257 0.78 7.30 17.82
C THR A 257 0.88 6.21 18.87
N LEU A 258 2.06 6.02 19.48
CA LEU A 258 2.33 4.97 20.46
C LEU A 258 2.03 5.39 21.91
N ALA A 259 1.66 6.63 22.16
CA ALA A 259 1.20 7.10 23.49
C ALA A 259 -0.10 6.37 23.86
N ARG A 260 -0.09 5.70 25.02
CA ARG A 260 -1.26 5.03 25.63
C ARG A 260 -1.96 5.92 26.63
#